data_399091a2498b30001b4ccaba659dbfd2
#
_entry.id   399091a2498b30001b4ccaba659dbfd2
#
_cell.length_a   1.000
_cell.length_b   1.000
_cell.length_c   1.000
_cell.angle_alpha   90.00
_cell.angle_beta   90.00
_cell.angle_gamma   90.00
#
_symmetry.space_group_name_H-M   'P 1'
#
loop_
_entity.id
_entity.type
_entity.pdbx_description
1 polymer ?
#
loop_
_entity_poly.entity_id
_entity_poly.type
_entity_poly.pdbx_seq_one_letter_code
_entity_poly.pdbx_strand_id
1 'polypeptide(L)'
;MKKEIIICIIIFILIIIGNILTEKYTSNSVEVITGSLKDLRKDILNNIENVDKESTLEKINKVDENWHKYYNLLAYFIEHNELEKAETNLIAVKSYIEGEEYGEGISKIDETIFVLEHIERKYKVTLQNIF
;
A
#
# COMPACT_ATOMS: atom_id res chain seq x y z
N MET A 1 -37.71 -11.63 -21.88
CA MET A 1 -37.78 -10.49 -20.95
C MET A 1 -37.45 -10.81 -19.50
N LYS A 2 -38.17 -11.72 -18.84
CA LYS A 2 -37.90 -12.04 -17.42
C LYS A 2 -36.49 -12.63 -17.19
N LYS A 3 -36.00 -13.49 -18.08
CA LYS A 3 -34.63 -14.10 -17.96
C LYS A 3 -33.52 -13.06 -18.16
N GLU A 4 -33.70 -12.14 -19.09
CA GLU A 4 -32.74 -11.07 -19.37
C GLU A 4 -32.62 -10.10 -18.19
N ILE A 5 -33.74 -9.74 -17.56
CA ILE A 5 -33.77 -8.90 -16.37
C ILE A 5 -33.02 -9.58 -15.20
N ILE A 6 -33.26 -10.87 -15.00
CA ILE A 6 -32.59 -11.65 -13.96
C ILE A 6 -31.08 -11.67 -14.20
N ILE A 7 -30.63 -11.88 -15.44
CA ILE A 7 -29.21 -11.86 -15.79
C ILE A 7 -28.59 -10.49 -15.51
N CYS A 8 -29.26 -9.39 -15.90
CA CYS A 8 -28.79 -8.03 -15.59
C CYS A 8 -28.66 -7.77 -14.09
N ILE A 9 -29.62 -8.23 -13.29
CA ILE A 9 -29.56 -8.10 -11.82
C ILE A 9 -28.38 -8.88 -11.25
N ILE A 10 -28.15 -10.10 -11.72
CA ILE A 10 -27.01 -10.92 -11.27
C ILE A 10 -25.68 -10.24 -11.60
N ILE A 11 -25.52 -9.72 -12.83
CA ILE A 11 -24.32 -9.01 -13.23
C ILE A 11 -24.09 -7.77 -12.36
N PHE A 12 -25.16 -7.01 -12.09
CA PHE A 12 -25.09 -5.83 -11.23
C PHE A 12 -24.64 -6.16 -9.80
N ILE A 13 -25.20 -7.23 -9.22
CA ILE A 13 -24.80 -7.71 -7.90
C ILE A 13 -23.34 -8.16 -7.89
N LEU A 14 -22.87 -8.86 -8.92
CA LEU A 14 -21.46 -9.29 -9.03
C LEU A 14 -20.50 -8.10 -9.11
N ILE A 15 -20.86 -7.04 -9.83
CA ILE A 15 -20.08 -5.80 -9.90
C ILE A 15 -19.97 -5.15 -8.51
N ILE A 16 -21.07 -5.04 -7.78
CA ILE A 16 -21.09 -4.47 -6.42
C ILE A 16 -20.19 -5.29 -5.49
N ILE A 17 -20.33 -6.60 -5.48
CA ILE A 17 -19.51 -7.49 -4.65
C ILE A 17 -18.04 -7.35 -5.01
N GLY A 18 -17.71 -7.35 -6.31
CA GLY A 18 -16.35 -7.16 -6.79
C GLY A 18 -15.75 -5.84 -6.29
N ASN A 19 -16.48 -4.75 -6.38
CA ASN A 19 -16.04 -3.45 -5.89
C ASN A 19 -15.78 -3.43 -4.37
N ILE A 20 -16.67 -4.01 -3.59
CA ILE A 20 -16.50 -4.10 -2.13
C ILE A 20 -15.25 -4.93 -1.77
N LEU A 21 -15.03 -6.05 -2.45
CA LEU A 21 -13.88 -6.91 -2.20
C LEU A 21 -12.56 -6.22 -2.58
N THR A 22 -12.51 -5.51 -3.71
CA THR A 22 -11.30 -4.78 -4.13
C THR A 22 -10.99 -3.62 -3.19
N GLU A 23 -11.99 -2.86 -2.75
CA GLU A 23 -11.83 -1.80 -1.75
C GLU A 23 -11.27 -2.35 -0.43
N LYS A 24 -11.89 -3.42 0.07
CA LYS A 24 -11.45 -4.04 1.33
C LYS A 24 -10.02 -4.59 1.23
N TYR A 25 -9.66 -5.20 0.11
CA TYR A 25 -8.31 -5.68 -0.12
C TYR A 25 -7.31 -4.55 -0.20
N THR A 26 -7.61 -3.47 -0.92
CA THR A 26 -6.76 -2.28 -1.02
C THR A 26 -6.55 -1.64 0.35
N SER A 27 -7.62 -1.41 1.10
CA SER A 27 -7.55 -0.82 2.44
C SER A 27 -6.70 -1.66 3.39
N ASN A 28 -6.92 -2.98 3.41
CA ASN A 28 -6.12 -3.88 4.24
C ASN A 28 -4.64 -3.89 3.85
N SER A 29 -4.34 -3.92 2.55
CA SER A 29 -2.97 -3.89 2.05
C SER A 29 -2.25 -2.60 2.46
N VAL A 30 -2.90 -1.46 2.28
CA VAL A 30 -2.37 -0.15 2.68
C VAL A 30 -2.16 -0.09 4.19
N GLU A 31 -3.12 -0.53 4.99
CA GLU A 31 -3.03 -0.53 6.45
C GLU A 31 -1.86 -1.36 6.97
N VAL A 32 -1.66 -2.56 6.42
CA VAL A 32 -0.54 -3.44 6.81
C VAL A 32 0.80 -2.81 6.47
N ILE A 33 0.98 -2.30 5.26
CA ILE A 33 2.25 -1.70 4.83
C ILE A 33 2.53 -0.40 5.55
N THR A 34 1.56 0.51 5.65
CA THR A 34 1.75 1.79 6.35
C THR A 34 1.96 1.59 7.85
N GLY A 35 1.30 0.63 8.47
CA GLY A 35 1.52 0.27 9.87
C GLY A 35 2.95 -0.17 10.11
N SER A 36 3.48 -1.07 9.29
CA SER A 36 4.87 -1.52 9.38
C SER A 36 5.88 -0.40 9.13
N LEU A 37 5.60 0.51 8.19
CA LEU A 37 6.44 1.69 7.93
C LEU A 37 6.43 2.68 9.09
N LYS A 38 5.28 2.91 9.72
CA LYS A 38 5.15 3.77 10.91
C LYS A 38 5.95 3.20 12.09
N ASP A 39 5.91 1.90 12.29
CA ASP A 39 6.70 1.22 13.33
C ASP A 39 8.20 1.34 13.04
N LEU A 40 8.63 1.09 11.80
CA LEU A 40 10.02 1.26 11.37
C LEU A 40 10.50 2.71 11.60
N ARG A 41 9.68 3.70 11.20
CA ARG A 41 9.96 5.11 11.42
C ARG A 41 10.17 5.44 12.90
N LYS A 42 9.29 4.94 13.75
CA LYS A 42 9.36 5.14 15.19
C LYS A 42 10.63 4.54 15.78
N ASP A 43 11.00 3.35 15.36
CA ASP A 43 12.20 2.67 15.84
C ASP A 43 13.48 3.45 15.47
N ILE A 44 13.56 3.95 14.23
CA ILE A 44 14.69 4.78 13.78
C ILE A 44 14.76 6.08 14.62
N LEU A 45 13.63 6.78 14.78
CA LEU A 45 13.58 8.05 15.53
C LEU A 45 13.93 7.89 17.01
N ASN A 46 13.51 6.81 17.63
CA ASN A 46 13.78 6.58 19.05
C ASN A 46 15.27 6.29 19.33
N ASN A 47 16.03 5.87 18.31
CA ASN A 47 17.42 5.47 18.43
C ASN A 47 18.30 6.15 17.38
N ILE A 48 17.97 7.36 16.95
CA ILE A 48 18.58 8.02 15.79
C ILE A 48 20.12 8.13 15.86
N GLU A 49 20.67 8.25 17.06
CA GLU A 49 22.13 8.32 17.28
C GLU A 49 22.81 6.94 17.27
N ASN A 50 22.02 5.86 17.39
CA ASN A 50 22.52 4.48 17.56
C ASN A 50 21.58 3.48 16.92
N VAL A 51 21.23 3.70 15.64
CA VAL A 51 20.30 2.81 14.91
C VAL A 51 20.97 1.45 14.71
N ASP A 52 20.23 0.40 15.10
CA ASP A 52 20.60 -0.98 14.75
C ASP A 52 20.27 -1.22 13.27
N LYS A 53 21.31 -1.11 12.44
CA LYS A 53 21.20 -1.26 10.99
C LYS A 53 20.66 -2.62 10.58
N GLU A 54 21.13 -3.69 11.19
CA GLU A 54 20.74 -5.06 10.84
C GLU A 54 19.26 -5.31 11.13
N SER A 55 18.80 -4.94 12.33
CA SER A 55 17.38 -5.00 12.70
C SER A 55 16.50 -4.13 11.81
N THR A 56 16.98 -2.94 11.44
CA THR A 56 16.25 -2.01 10.58
C THR A 56 16.13 -2.52 9.14
N LEU A 57 17.19 -3.12 8.60
CA LEU A 57 17.19 -3.78 7.29
C LEU A 57 16.26 -5.00 7.27
N GLU A 58 16.23 -5.80 8.32
CA GLU A 58 15.28 -6.92 8.42
C GLU A 58 13.84 -6.44 8.35
N LYS A 59 13.50 -5.36 9.06
CA LYS A 59 12.16 -4.77 9.05
C LYS A 59 11.76 -4.25 7.67
N ILE A 60 12.62 -3.50 6.98
CA ILE A 60 12.28 -3.00 5.64
C ILE A 60 12.21 -4.13 4.61
N ASN A 61 13.03 -5.15 4.72
CA ASN A 61 12.93 -6.32 3.84
C ASN A 61 11.58 -7.04 4.03
N LYS A 62 11.09 -7.13 5.26
CA LYS A 62 9.77 -7.70 5.54
C LYS A 62 8.62 -6.85 4.98
N VAL A 63 8.76 -5.53 5.01
CA VAL A 63 7.81 -4.62 4.34
C VAL A 63 7.80 -4.87 2.83
N ASP A 64 8.97 -4.98 2.23
CA ASP A 64 9.15 -5.25 0.80
C ASP A 64 8.53 -6.60 0.39
N GLU A 65 8.76 -7.67 1.15
CA GLU A 65 8.13 -8.98 0.93
C GLU A 65 6.60 -8.89 0.99
N ASN A 66 6.05 -8.20 1.96
CA ASN A 66 4.62 -8.00 2.09
C ASN A 66 4.06 -7.17 0.94
N TRP A 67 4.76 -6.11 0.52
CA TRP A 67 4.40 -5.31 -0.63
C TRP A 67 4.28 -6.17 -1.89
N HIS A 68 5.26 -7.01 -2.18
CA HIS A 68 5.24 -7.89 -3.35
C HIS A 68 4.08 -8.89 -3.33
N LYS A 69 3.68 -9.38 -2.15
CA LYS A 69 2.47 -10.23 -2.02
C LYS A 69 1.19 -9.50 -2.41
N TYR A 70 1.06 -8.25 -2.00
CA TYR A 70 -0.13 -7.43 -2.32
C TYR A 70 -0.11 -6.90 -3.75
N TYR A 71 1.07 -6.52 -4.26
CA TYR A 71 1.26 -5.91 -5.57
C TYR A 71 0.59 -6.68 -6.70
N ASN A 72 0.78 -7.98 -6.74
CA ASN A 72 0.28 -8.82 -7.82
C ASN A 72 -1.24 -8.73 -7.99
N LEU A 73 -1.99 -8.65 -6.90
CA LEU A 73 -3.44 -8.52 -6.97
C LEU A 73 -3.87 -7.07 -7.14
N LEU A 74 -3.20 -6.13 -6.48
CA LEU A 74 -3.45 -4.70 -6.63
C LEU A 74 -3.28 -4.23 -8.08
N ALA A 75 -2.34 -4.78 -8.82
CA ALA A 75 -2.06 -4.45 -10.21
C ALA A 75 -3.24 -4.71 -11.17
N TYR A 76 -4.23 -5.51 -10.78
CA TYR A 76 -5.43 -5.73 -11.59
C TYR A 76 -6.45 -4.59 -11.54
N PHE A 77 -6.41 -3.75 -10.51
CA PHE A 77 -7.44 -2.72 -10.31
C PHE A 77 -6.92 -1.34 -9.87
N ILE A 78 -5.62 -1.21 -9.60
CA ILE A 78 -4.97 0.08 -9.30
C ILE A 78 -4.09 0.49 -10.47
N GLU A 79 -4.06 1.77 -10.76
CA GLU A 79 -3.21 2.33 -11.81
C GLU A 79 -1.75 1.98 -11.58
N HIS A 80 -1.11 1.48 -12.62
CA HIS A 80 0.27 1.01 -12.58
C HIS A 80 1.25 2.09 -12.09
N ASN A 81 1.08 3.33 -12.54
CA ASN A 81 1.92 4.45 -12.13
C ASN A 81 1.89 4.72 -10.62
N GLU A 82 0.76 4.48 -9.97
CA GLU A 82 0.63 4.68 -8.53
C GLU A 82 1.32 3.57 -7.75
N LEU A 83 1.21 2.33 -8.21
CA LEU A 83 1.92 1.21 -7.62
C LEU A 83 3.43 1.31 -7.82
N GLU A 84 3.89 1.73 -9.01
CA GLU A 84 5.32 1.97 -9.28
C GLU A 84 5.89 3.07 -8.38
N LYS A 85 5.13 4.11 -8.13
CA LYS A 85 5.54 5.19 -7.23
C LYS A 85 5.76 4.69 -5.80
N ALA A 86 4.86 3.87 -5.28
CA ALA A 86 5.01 3.25 -3.98
C ALA A 86 6.22 2.31 -3.95
N GLU A 87 6.40 1.47 -4.96
CA GLU A 87 7.52 0.55 -5.07
C GLU A 87 8.87 1.27 -5.15
N THR A 88 8.98 2.29 -5.99
CA THR A 88 10.18 3.12 -6.12
C THR A 88 10.56 3.77 -4.79
N ASN A 89 9.56 4.25 -4.05
CA ASN A 89 9.79 4.83 -2.73
C ASN A 89 10.26 3.78 -1.71
N LEU A 90 9.72 2.56 -1.72
CA LEU A 90 10.19 1.47 -0.85
C LEU A 90 11.64 1.08 -1.16
N ILE A 91 12.02 1.02 -2.44
CA ILE A 91 13.40 0.80 -2.86
C ILE A 91 14.32 1.90 -2.32
N ALA A 92 13.89 3.17 -2.40
CA ALA A 92 14.64 4.30 -1.88
C ALA A 92 14.80 4.25 -0.35
N VAL A 93 13.76 3.89 0.40
CA VAL A 93 13.83 3.69 1.85
C VAL A 93 14.92 2.68 2.20
N LYS A 94 14.91 1.52 1.54
CA LYS A 94 15.91 0.47 1.75
C LYS A 94 17.33 0.98 1.44
N SER A 95 17.49 1.66 0.33
CA SER A 95 18.78 2.21 -0.10
C SER A 95 19.35 3.21 0.91
N TYR A 96 18.54 4.12 1.45
CA TYR A 96 18.95 5.06 2.48
C TYR A 96 19.35 4.36 3.80
N ILE A 97 18.60 3.33 4.20
CA ILE A 97 18.95 2.53 5.39
C ILE A 97 20.28 1.80 5.18
N GLU A 98 20.51 1.21 4.01
CA GLU A 98 21.78 0.57 3.65
C GLU A 98 22.96 1.55 3.70
N GLY A 99 22.73 2.79 3.27
CA GLY A 99 23.70 3.88 3.32
C GLY A 99 23.83 4.57 4.68
N GLU A 100 23.06 4.15 5.68
CA GLU A 100 23.01 4.79 7.01
C GLU A 100 22.56 6.27 6.98
N GLU A 101 21.84 6.63 5.90
CA GLU A 101 21.24 7.94 5.70
C GLU A 101 19.83 7.96 6.29
N TYR A 102 19.73 7.84 7.60
CA TYR A 102 18.46 7.62 8.31
C TYR A 102 17.49 8.80 8.24
N GLY A 103 17.98 10.03 8.15
CA GLY A 103 17.14 11.22 7.96
C GLY A 103 16.39 11.19 6.63
N GLU A 104 17.08 10.90 5.57
CA GLU A 104 16.54 10.73 4.22
C GLU A 104 15.62 9.50 4.16
N GLY A 105 16.01 8.42 4.83
CA GLY A 105 15.19 7.22 4.99
C GLY A 105 13.84 7.51 5.63
N ILE A 106 13.80 8.28 6.72
CA ILE A 106 12.55 8.72 7.39
C ILE A 106 11.71 9.57 6.45
N SER A 107 12.31 10.53 5.76
CA SER A 107 11.62 11.37 4.79
C SER A 107 10.95 10.54 3.70
N LYS A 108 11.65 9.53 3.20
CA LYS A 108 11.14 8.63 2.18
C LYS A 108 10.07 7.67 2.70
N ILE A 109 10.16 7.25 3.97
CA ILE A 109 9.08 6.51 4.64
C ILE A 109 7.81 7.36 4.69
N ASP A 110 7.90 8.63 5.09
CA ASP A 110 6.75 9.52 5.17
C ASP A 110 6.11 9.75 3.79
N GLU A 111 6.92 9.91 2.75
CA GLU A 111 6.44 10.00 1.36
C GLU A 111 5.73 8.71 0.91
N THR A 112 6.28 7.55 1.25
CA THR A 112 5.67 6.25 0.92
C THR A 112 4.32 6.08 1.61
N ILE A 113 4.22 6.40 2.88
CA ILE A 113 2.96 6.38 3.64
C ILE A 113 1.92 7.30 2.96
N PHE A 114 2.32 8.51 2.59
CA PHE A 114 1.43 9.46 1.91
C PHE A 114 0.91 8.90 0.58
N VAL A 115 1.77 8.30 -0.24
CA VAL A 115 1.38 7.69 -1.53
C VAL A 115 0.38 6.56 -1.32
N LEU A 116 0.63 5.67 -0.37
CA LEU A 116 -0.24 4.53 -0.07
C LEU A 116 -1.60 4.98 0.47
N GLU A 117 -1.63 5.93 1.39
CA GLU A 117 -2.87 6.51 1.92
C GLU A 117 -3.64 7.29 0.83
N HIS A 118 -2.94 7.91 -0.13
CA HIS A 118 -3.56 8.54 -1.30
C HIS A 118 -4.25 7.50 -2.19
N ILE A 119 -3.60 6.39 -2.48
CA ILE A 119 -4.19 5.27 -3.21
C ILE A 119 -5.48 4.80 -2.52
N GLU A 120 -5.43 4.56 -1.22
CA GLU A 120 -6.61 4.13 -0.46
C GLU A 120 -7.76 5.12 -0.57
N ARG A 121 -7.52 6.41 -0.36
CA ARG A 121 -8.55 7.45 -0.47
C ARG A 121 -9.14 7.55 -1.86
N LYS A 122 -8.31 7.51 -2.91
CA LYS A 122 -8.75 7.61 -4.31
C LYS A 122 -9.71 6.48 -4.67
N TYR A 123 -9.41 5.25 -4.29
CA TYR A 123 -10.24 4.10 -4.63
C TYR A 123 -11.51 3.99 -3.79
N LYS A 124 -11.51 4.46 -2.54
CA LYS A 124 -12.73 4.61 -1.73
C LYS A 124 -13.70 5.63 -2.33
N VAL A 125 -13.20 6.78 -2.75
CA VAL A 125 -14.03 7.85 -3.34
C VAL A 125 -14.66 7.41 -4.67
N THR A 126 -13.94 6.63 -5.48
CA THR A 126 -14.46 6.10 -6.75
C THR A 126 -15.69 5.22 -6.53
N LEU A 127 -15.73 4.43 -5.47
CA LEU A 127 -16.89 3.61 -5.11
C LEU A 127 -18.06 4.45 -4.60
N GLN A 128 -17.79 5.47 -3.79
CA GLN A 128 -18.83 6.39 -3.30
C GLN A 128 -19.46 7.22 -4.41
N ASN A 129 -18.74 7.49 -5.48
CA ASN A 129 -19.27 8.24 -6.63
C ASN A 129 -20.11 7.39 -7.60
N ILE A 130 -20.09 6.08 -7.49
CA ILE A 130 -20.91 5.16 -8.30
C ILE A 130 -22.30 4.95 -7.66
N PHE A 131 -22.42 5.17 -6.38
CA PHE A 131 -23.62 5.01 -5.57
C PHE A 131 -24.02 6.30 -4.85
#